data_4a6b2007be7e5f565df42eaf3468c08d
#
_entry.id   4a6b2007be7e5f565df42eaf3468c08d
#
_cell.length_a   1.000
_cell.length_b   1.000
_cell.length_c   1.000
_cell.angle_alpha   90.00
_cell.angle_beta   90.00
_cell.angle_gamma   90.00
#
_symmetry.space_group_name_H-M   'P 1'
#
loop_
_entity.id
_entity.type
_entity.pdbx_description
1 polymer ?
#
loop_
_entity_poly.entity_id
_entity_poly.type
_entity_poly.pdbx_seq_one_letter_code
_entity_poly.pdbx_strand_id
1 'polypeptide(L)'
;MSARGVNKVILVGHLGQDPEVRYMPDGKAVTGLSLATSETWRDKQTGENREITEWHRVVLFGKLAEVAGEYLRKGSQVYIEGQLRTRKWTDNSGTDRWTTEVVVGINGTMQMLGGGRNNGTNTSGNNAQSGQQSAWGQPQQPQQPHSAPQNPANEPPMDFDDDIPFLGHGYGICRKAIYAIS
;
A
#
# COMPACT_ATOMS: atom_id res chain seq x y z
N MET A 1 0.41 -22.77 34.86
CA MET A 1 0.03 -22.79 33.45
C MET A 1 0.49 -21.47 32.82
N SER A 2 1.37 -21.51 31.82
CA SER A 2 1.77 -20.29 31.14
C SER A 2 0.69 -19.89 30.14
N ALA A 3 0.07 -18.71 30.34
CA ALA A 3 -0.86 -18.13 29.40
C ALA A 3 -0.13 -17.79 28.11
N ARG A 4 -0.63 -18.24 26.96
CA ARG A 4 -0.10 -17.87 25.65
C ARG A 4 -0.79 -16.59 25.19
N GLY A 5 -0.03 -15.51 25.07
CA GLY A 5 -0.50 -14.26 24.49
C GLY A 5 -0.22 -14.19 23.00
N VAL A 6 -0.87 -13.26 22.30
CA VAL A 6 -0.60 -12.91 20.89
C VAL A 6 0.05 -11.53 20.87
N ASN A 7 1.23 -11.43 20.23
CA ASN A 7 1.88 -10.16 19.95
C ASN A 7 2.06 -10.06 18.43
N LYS A 8 1.14 -9.37 17.80
CA LYS A 8 1.09 -9.17 16.35
C LYS A 8 0.64 -7.77 16.03
N VAL A 9 1.36 -7.10 15.15
CA VAL A 9 1.06 -5.76 14.64
C VAL A 9 0.98 -5.84 13.14
N ILE A 10 -0.05 -5.23 12.56
CA ILE A 10 -0.25 -5.09 11.14
C ILE A 10 -0.37 -3.60 10.83
N LEU A 11 0.45 -3.11 9.89
CA LEU A 11 0.45 -1.72 9.46
C LEU A 11 0.39 -1.67 7.93
N VAL A 12 -0.40 -0.73 7.42
CA VAL A 12 -0.37 -0.33 6.01
C VAL A 12 -0.17 1.18 5.97
N GLY A 13 0.91 1.62 5.37
CA GLY A 13 1.23 3.05 5.38
C GLY A 13 2.28 3.42 4.34
N HIS A 14 2.76 4.66 4.42
CA HIS A 14 3.77 5.20 3.52
C HIS A 14 5.07 5.49 4.26
N LEU A 15 6.21 5.27 3.59
CA LEU A 15 7.50 5.64 4.15
C LEU A 15 7.66 7.17 4.18
N GLY A 16 8.01 7.70 5.35
CA GLY A 16 8.30 9.12 5.54
C GLY A 16 9.68 9.55 5.06
N GLN A 17 10.60 8.60 5.00
CA GLN A 17 11.98 8.79 4.56
C GLN A 17 12.51 7.52 3.89
N ASP A 18 13.68 7.63 3.26
CA ASP A 18 14.36 6.48 2.68
C ASP A 18 14.77 5.48 3.77
N PRO A 19 14.79 4.16 3.48
CA PRO A 19 15.21 3.15 4.43
C PRO A 19 16.67 3.34 4.90
N GLU A 20 16.90 3.24 6.22
CA GLU A 20 18.25 3.20 6.78
C GLU A 20 18.75 1.77 6.87
N VAL A 21 19.67 1.39 6.00
CA VAL A 21 20.28 0.07 6.01
C VAL A 21 21.56 0.09 6.82
N ARG A 22 21.69 -0.86 7.75
CA ARG A 22 22.91 -1.10 8.55
C ARG A 22 23.23 -2.58 8.51
N TYR A 23 24.49 -2.92 8.69
CA TYR A 23 24.95 -4.29 8.80
C TYR A 23 25.44 -4.57 10.22
N MET A 24 25.00 -5.69 10.76
CA MET A 24 25.51 -6.17 12.04
C MET A 24 26.91 -6.78 11.87
N PRO A 25 27.69 -6.94 12.94
CA PRO A 25 29.02 -7.59 12.87
C PRO A 25 28.99 -9.01 12.31
N ASP A 26 27.84 -9.69 12.39
CA ASP A 26 27.59 -11.02 11.82
C ASP A 26 27.22 -10.98 10.32
N GLY A 27 27.28 -9.80 9.70
CA GLY A 27 26.99 -9.59 8.28
C GLY A 27 25.51 -9.50 7.91
N LYS A 28 24.59 -9.65 8.87
CA LYS A 28 23.16 -9.56 8.61
C LYS A 28 22.71 -8.11 8.44
N ALA A 29 21.92 -7.86 7.41
CA ALA A 29 21.32 -6.55 7.23
C ALA A 29 20.20 -6.28 8.24
N VAL A 30 20.14 -5.03 8.69
CA VAL A 30 19.06 -4.46 9.52
C VAL A 30 18.65 -3.16 8.89
N THR A 31 17.34 -3.00 8.62
CA THR A 31 16.81 -1.79 8.00
C THR A 31 15.75 -1.15 8.90
N GLY A 32 15.96 0.12 9.22
CA GLY A 32 15.00 0.96 9.91
C GLY A 32 14.08 1.67 8.93
N LEU A 33 12.77 1.60 9.19
CA LEU A 33 11.76 2.34 8.43
C LEU A 33 10.98 3.27 9.37
N SER A 34 10.66 4.47 8.88
CA SER A 34 9.68 5.37 9.47
C SER A 34 8.41 5.29 8.63
N LEU A 35 7.35 4.71 9.18
CA LEU A 35 6.09 4.45 8.49
C LEU A 35 4.99 5.36 9.03
N ALA A 36 4.32 6.10 8.14
CA ALA A 36 3.18 6.94 8.44
C ALA A 36 1.88 6.19 8.14
N THR A 37 0.97 6.20 9.12
CA THR A 37 -0.43 5.80 8.92
C THR A 37 -1.32 7.02 9.17
N SER A 38 -2.16 7.40 8.21
CA SER A 38 -3.04 8.55 8.32
C SER A 38 -4.50 8.13 8.37
N GLU A 39 -5.24 8.74 9.27
CA GLU A 39 -6.68 8.62 9.36
C GLU A 39 -7.32 9.98 9.08
N THR A 40 -8.33 10.00 8.22
CA THR A 40 -9.07 11.22 7.87
C THR A 40 -10.54 11.03 8.24
N TRP A 41 -11.11 11.99 8.97
CA TRP A 41 -12.53 11.98 9.29
C TRP A 41 -13.13 13.37 9.17
N ARG A 42 -14.42 13.43 9.00
CA ARG A 42 -15.15 14.69 9.00
C ARG A 42 -15.65 15.01 10.40
N ASP A 43 -15.27 16.17 10.92
CA ASP A 43 -15.78 16.67 12.20
C ASP A 43 -17.28 16.97 12.07
N LYS A 44 -18.08 16.34 12.93
CA LYS A 44 -19.55 16.48 12.89
C LYS A 44 -20.05 17.86 13.34
N GLN A 45 -19.25 18.58 14.12
CA GLN A 45 -19.61 19.90 14.63
C GLN A 45 -19.24 21.03 13.69
N THR A 46 -18.01 20.98 13.14
CA THR A 46 -17.48 22.03 12.26
C THR A 46 -17.68 21.72 10.77
N GLY A 47 -17.93 20.44 10.43
CA GLY A 47 -18.04 19.98 9.04
C GLY A 47 -16.70 19.89 8.30
N GLU A 48 -15.59 20.21 8.96
CA GLU A 48 -14.26 20.19 8.39
C GLU A 48 -13.66 18.78 8.37
N ASN A 49 -12.80 18.52 7.38
CA ASN A 49 -12.01 17.30 7.34
C ASN A 49 -10.82 17.46 8.28
N ARG A 50 -10.67 16.50 9.20
CA ARG A 50 -9.51 16.39 10.08
C ARG A 50 -8.68 15.17 9.69
N GLU A 51 -7.38 15.31 9.80
CA GLU A 51 -6.41 14.24 9.55
C GLU A 51 -5.47 14.10 10.75
N ILE A 52 -5.21 12.86 11.14
CA ILE A 52 -4.18 12.51 12.11
C ILE A 52 -3.22 11.53 11.44
N THR A 53 -1.92 11.77 11.60
CA THR A 53 -0.87 10.87 11.13
C THR A 53 -0.08 10.36 12.30
N GLU A 54 0.00 9.03 12.42
CA GLU A 54 0.82 8.33 13.40
C GLU A 54 2.10 7.78 12.76
N TRP A 55 3.21 7.97 13.44
CA TRP A 55 4.53 7.56 12.99
C TRP A 55 4.98 6.31 13.71
N HIS A 56 5.23 5.25 12.95
CA HIS A 56 5.67 3.96 13.47
C HIS A 56 7.13 3.72 13.09
N ARG A 57 7.91 3.31 14.10
CA ARG A 57 9.27 2.81 13.87
C ARG A 57 9.21 1.32 13.60
N VAL A 58 9.66 0.89 12.43
CA VAL A 58 9.71 -0.51 12.00
C VAL A 58 11.15 -0.92 11.77
N VAL A 59 11.52 -2.09 12.26
CA VAL A 59 12.86 -2.66 12.09
C VAL A 59 12.74 -4.01 11.40
N LEU A 60 13.40 -4.12 10.25
CA LEU A 60 13.47 -5.34 9.43
C LEU A 60 14.81 -6.02 9.64
N PHE A 61 14.83 -7.35 9.60
CA PHE A 61 16.04 -8.14 9.73
C PHE A 61 16.27 -9.07 8.56
N GLY A 62 17.58 -9.31 8.23
CA GLY A 62 17.99 -10.28 7.23
C GLY A 62 17.53 -9.93 5.80
N LYS A 63 17.01 -10.91 5.06
CA LYS A 63 16.65 -10.74 3.64
C LYS A 63 15.60 -9.65 3.39
N LEU A 64 14.62 -9.51 4.28
CA LEU A 64 13.62 -8.43 4.15
C LEU A 64 14.25 -7.04 4.32
N ALA A 65 15.28 -6.93 5.16
CA ALA A 65 16.02 -5.68 5.34
C ALA A 65 16.77 -5.28 4.06
N GLU A 66 17.43 -6.24 3.38
CA GLU A 66 18.11 -6.01 2.11
C GLU A 66 17.13 -5.56 1.02
N VAL A 67 16.03 -6.30 0.86
CA VAL A 67 14.98 -5.97 -0.11
C VAL A 67 14.39 -4.59 0.14
N ALA A 68 14.11 -4.26 1.41
CA ALA A 68 13.59 -2.93 1.76
C ALA A 68 14.57 -1.82 1.39
N GLY A 69 15.87 -1.99 1.66
CA GLY A 69 16.89 -1.01 1.32
C GLY A 69 17.08 -0.81 -0.18
N GLU A 70 16.95 -1.89 -0.96
CA GLU A 70 17.12 -1.85 -2.41
C GLU A 70 15.94 -1.20 -3.13
N TYR A 71 14.73 -1.59 -2.78
CA TYR A 71 13.52 -1.25 -3.55
C TYR A 71 12.65 -0.15 -2.97
N LEU A 72 12.67 0.05 -1.65
CA LEU A 72 11.84 1.07 -1.02
C LEU A 72 12.48 2.45 -1.06
N ARG A 73 11.65 3.48 -1.18
CA ARG A 73 12.05 4.89 -1.13
C ARG A 73 10.99 5.65 -0.33
N LYS A 74 11.31 6.87 0.07
CA LYS A 74 10.34 7.81 0.65
C LYS A 74 9.07 7.84 -0.19
N GLY A 75 7.91 7.73 0.46
CA GLY A 75 6.60 7.71 -0.16
C GLY A 75 6.15 6.33 -0.68
N SER A 76 7.00 5.29 -0.63
CA SER A 76 6.56 3.92 -0.96
C SER A 76 5.50 3.45 0.01
N GLN A 77 4.43 2.85 -0.50
CA GLN A 77 3.40 2.21 0.31
C GLN A 77 3.77 0.77 0.60
N VAL A 78 3.65 0.37 1.86
CA VAL A 78 4.02 -0.98 2.31
C VAL A 78 3.01 -1.56 3.28
N TYR A 79 2.83 -2.88 3.20
CA TYR A 79 2.21 -3.71 4.23
C TYR A 79 3.30 -4.30 5.11
N ILE A 80 3.14 -4.18 6.41
CA ILE A 80 4.06 -4.70 7.43
C ILE A 80 3.28 -5.58 8.41
N GLU A 81 3.81 -6.76 8.66
CA GLU A 81 3.36 -7.64 9.73
C GLU A 81 4.55 -8.00 10.61
N GLY A 82 4.46 -7.68 11.88
CA GLY A 82 5.54 -7.89 12.84
C GLY A 82 5.05 -8.02 14.26
N GLN A 83 5.95 -7.85 15.20
CA GLN A 83 5.71 -7.89 16.64
C GLN A 83 6.12 -6.58 17.28
N LEU A 84 5.34 -6.11 18.24
CA LEU A 84 5.73 -4.96 19.06
C LEU A 84 6.81 -5.36 20.03
N ARG A 85 7.90 -4.60 20.08
CA ARG A 85 9.02 -4.83 20.99
C ARG A 85 9.52 -3.51 21.58
N THR A 86 9.70 -3.48 22.88
CA THR A 86 10.32 -2.34 23.55
C THR A 86 11.78 -2.68 23.89
N ARG A 87 12.68 -1.79 23.47
CA ARG A 87 14.11 -1.89 23.72
C ARG A 87 14.56 -0.76 24.64
N LYS A 88 15.31 -1.14 25.69
CA LYS A 88 16.01 -0.20 26.56
C LYS A 88 17.36 0.16 25.95
N TRP A 89 17.74 1.43 25.98
CA TRP A 89 19.04 1.93 25.57
C TRP A 89 19.45 3.12 26.44
N THR A 90 20.73 3.38 26.55
CA THR A 90 21.25 4.49 27.35
C THR A 90 21.68 5.60 26.40
N ASP A 91 21.20 6.83 26.62
CA ASP A 91 21.58 7.99 25.83
C ASP A 91 22.99 8.49 26.22
N ASN A 92 23.49 9.48 25.47
CA ASN A 92 24.82 10.05 25.70
C ASN A 92 24.96 10.76 27.06
N SER A 93 23.85 11.06 27.73
CA SER A 93 23.83 11.62 29.08
C SER A 93 23.84 10.56 30.20
N GLY A 94 23.90 9.28 29.85
CA GLY A 94 23.84 8.15 30.80
C GLY A 94 22.42 7.83 31.27
N THR A 95 21.39 8.45 30.67
CA THR A 95 20.00 8.19 31.07
C THR A 95 19.41 7.02 30.27
N ASP A 96 18.77 6.12 30.98
CA ASP A 96 18.07 4.98 30.37
C ASP A 96 16.78 5.44 29.68
N ARG A 97 16.64 5.03 28.41
CA ARG A 97 15.46 5.30 27.58
C ARG A 97 14.89 4.01 27.04
N TRP A 98 13.59 4.04 26.75
CA TRP A 98 12.87 2.93 26.14
C TRP A 98 12.31 3.36 24.79
N THR A 99 12.52 2.55 23.78
CA THR A 99 11.94 2.77 22.45
C THR A 99 11.11 1.56 22.09
N THR A 100 9.85 1.80 21.73
CA THR A 100 8.94 0.78 21.22
C THR A 100 8.96 0.82 19.70
N GLU A 101 9.17 -0.35 19.11
CA GLU A 101 9.30 -0.52 17.66
C GLU A 101 8.59 -1.79 17.20
N VAL A 102 8.17 -1.82 15.94
CA VAL A 102 7.62 -3.02 15.29
C VAL A 102 8.77 -3.80 14.67
N VAL A 103 9.00 -4.99 15.15
CA VAL A 103 10.08 -5.87 14.68
C VAL A 103 9.54 -6.87 13.68
N VAL A 104 10.08 -6.86 12.46
CA VAL A 104 9.78 -7.81 11.39
C VAL A 104 10.94 -8.81 11.31
N GLY A 105 10.77 -9.94 11.95
CA GLY A 105 11.72 -11.05 11.95
C GLY A 105 11.36 -12.14 10.95
N ILE A 106 11.81 -13.36 11.19
CA ILE A 106 11.61 -14.54 10.32
C ILE A 106 10.12 -14.85 10.09
N ASN A 107 9.26 -14.62 11.10
CA ASN A 107 7.82 -14.87 11.02
C ASN A 107 7.02 -13.60 10.64
N GLY A 108 7.70 -12.52 10.31
CA GLY A 108 7.07 -11.29 9.87
C GLY A 108 6.98 -11.21 8.35
N THR A 109 6.17 -10.30 7.87
CA THR A 109 5.95 -10.06 6.43
C THR A 109 6.16 -8.59 6.11
N MET A 110 6.81 -8.32 5.00
CA MET A 110 6.84 -7.01 4.37
C MET A 110 6.45 -7.19 2.90
N GLN A 111 5.46 -6.42 2.46
CA GLN A 111 5.01 -6.43 1.07
C GLN A 111 4.89 -5.00 0.56
N MET A 112 5.47 -4.74 -0.59
CA MET A 112 5.32 -3.47 -1.29
C MET A 112 3.93 -3.39 -1.89
N LEU A 113 3.19 -2.34 -1.54
CA LEU A 113 1.88 -2.03 -2.08
C LEU A 113 2.03 -0.83 -3.01
N GLY A 114 1.68 -0.98 -4.24
CA GLY A 114 1.83 0.05 -5.26
C GLY A 114 2.69 -0.47 -6.39
N GLY A 115 2.07 -0.59 -7.55
CA GLY A 115 2.76 -0.90 -8.79
C GLY A 115 3.85 0.13 -9.03
N GLY A 116 4.99 -0.33 -9.48
CA GLY A 116 6.08 0.53 -9.89
C GLY A 116 5.50 1.70 -10.69
N ARG A 117 5.84 2.90 -10.29
CA ARG A 117 5.78 4.03 -11.20
C ARG A 117 6.57 3.58 -12.41
N ASN A 118 5.86 3.12 -13.44
CA ASN A 118 6.39 3.16 -14.76
C ASN A 118 6.77 4.62 -14.98
N ASN A 119 8.04 4.91 -14.78
CA ASN A 119 8.66 6.11 -15.29
C ASN A 119 8.63 5.93 -16.81
N GLY A 120 7.43 6.04 -17.38
CA GLY A 120 7.24 6.23 -18.80
C GLY A 120 7.93 7.52 -19.12
N THR A 121 9.20 7.40 -19.48
CA THR A 121 9.87 8.37 -20.32
C THR A 121 8.97 8.56 -21.53
N ASN A 122 8.09 9.59 -21.46
CA ASN A 122 7.56 10.21 -22.64
C ASN A 122 8.77 10.76 -23.42
N THR A 123 9.37 9.87 -24.18
CA THR A 123 10.22 10.28 -25.29
C THR A 123 9.25 10.83 -26.34
N SER A 124 8.88 12.10 -26.16
CA SER A 124 8.30 12.90 -27.22
C SER A 124 9.37 13.00 -28.29
N GLY A 125 9.38 12.04 -29.18
CA GLY A 125 10.18 12.07 -30.39
C GLY A 125 9.67 13.22 -31.26
N ASN A 126 10.26 14.39 -31.08
CA ASN A 126 10.27 15.44 -32.07
C ASN A 126 11.03 14.89 -33.29
N ASN A 127 10.32 14.31 -34.24
CA ASN A 127 10.84 14.01 -35.55
C ASN A 127 10.87 15.33 -36.35
N ALA A 128 11.98 16.05 -36.25
CA ALA A 128 12.28 17.17 -37.12
C ALA A 128 12.56 16.62 -38.51
N GLN A 129 11.70 17.00 -39.40
CA GLN A 129 11.69 16.83 -40.84
C GLN A 129 12.94 17.46 -41.45
N SER A 130 13.79 16.67 -42.07
CA SER A 130 14.71 17.17 -43.10
C SER A 130 14.42 16.40 -44.38
N GLY A 131 13.98 17.15 -45.38
CA GLY A 131 13.62 16.65 -46.69
C GLY A 131 14.82 16.22 -47.50
N GLN A 132 14.58 15.30 -48.39
CA GLN A 132 15.18 15.34 -49.76
C GLN A 132 14.35 14.53 -50.72
N GLN A 133 14.07 15.19 -51.85
CA GLN A 133 13.34 14.76 -53.00
C GLN A 133 14.03 13.59 -53.73
N SER A 134 13.25 12.65 -54.22
CA SER A 134 13.47 12.12 -55.58
C SER A 134 12.21 11.49 -56.08
N ALA A 135 11.75 12.04 -57.19
CA ALA A 135 10.65 11.60 -58.03
C ALA A 135 10.96 10.27 -58.70
N TRP A 136 9.96 9.46 -58.98
CA TRP A 136 9.71 8.67 -60.20
C TRP A 136 8.44 7.82 -60.03
N GLY A 137 7.43 8.11 -60.89
CA GLY A 137 6.64 7.10 -61.59
C GLY A 137 5.39 6.53 -60.88
N GLN A 138 4.23 7.05 -61.30
CA GLN A 138 2.89 6.43 -61.20
C GLN A 138 2.82 5.01 -61.85
N PRO A 139 1.78 4.19 -61.54
CA PRO A 139 0.39 4.49 -61.96
C PRO A 139 -0.72 4.19 -60.95
N GLN A 140 -1.83 4.93 -61.12
CA GLN A 140 -3.08 4.81 -60.42
C GLN A 140 -3.76 3.46 -60.64
N GLN A 141 -4.29 2.86 -59.56
CA GLN A 141 -5.27 1.80 -59.60
C GLN A 141 -6.60 2.30 -59.00
N PRO A 142 -7.76 1.90 -59.53
CA PRO A 142 -9.03 2.53 -59.20
C PRO A 142 -9.55 2.16 -57.82
N GLN A 143 -10.11 3.15 -57.15
CA GLN A 143 -10.80 3.02 -55.87
C GLN A 143 -12.08 2.19 -56.00
N GLN A 144 -12.19 1.11 -55.24
CA GLN A 144 -13.46 0.47 -54.96
C GLN A 144 -14.11 1.14 -53.74
N PRO A 145 -15.45 1.37 -53.78
CA PRO A 145 -16.16 1.97 -52.66
C PRO A 145 -16.25 0.99 -51.49
N HIS A 146 -15.70 1.38 -50.35
CA HIS A 146 -15.92 0.66 -49.09
C HIS A 146 -17.34 0.89 -48.62
N SER A 147 -18.14 -0.17 -48.66
CA SER A 147 -19.41 -0.27 -47.98
C SER A 147 -19.27 -0.08 -46.49
N ALA A 148 -20.10 0.75 -45.91
CA ALA A 148 -20.21 1.00 -44.48
C ALA A 148 -20.46 -0.28 -43.68
N PRO A 149 -19.89 -0.43 -42.49
CA PRO A 149 -20.24 -1.53 -41.60
C PRO A 149 -21.64 -1.29 -41.02
N GLN A 150 -22.54 -2.23 -41.28
CA GLN A 150 -23.84 -2.30 -40.64
C GLN A 150 -23.66 -2.58 -39.15
N ASN A 151 -24.27 -1.76 -38.33
CA ASN A 151 -24.46 -1.93 -36.90
C ASN A 151 -25.43 -3.09 -36.67
N PRO A 152 -25.10 -4.15 -35.97
CA PRO A 152 -26.11 -5.08 -35.45
C PRO A 152 -26.71 -4.46 -34.20
N ALA A 153 -27.85 -3.82 -34.33
CA ALA A 153 -28.75 -3.58 -33.23
C ALA A 153 -29.41 -4.91 -32.87
N ASN A 154 -29.11 -5.41 -31.67
CA ASN A 154 -29.92 -6.22 -30.78
C ASN A 154 -29.01 -7.09 -29.90
N GLU A 155 -28.46 -6.49 -28.85
CA GLU A 155 -28.16 -7.24 -27.65
C GLU A 155 -29.21 -6.84 -26.59
N PRO A 156 -29.92 -7.80 -26.01
CA PRO A 156 -30.83 -7.49 -24.92
C PRO A 156 -30.03 -7.01 -23.69
N PRO A 157 -30.60 -6.07 -22.91
CA PRO A 157 -29.93 -5.62 -21.67
C PRO A 157 -29.77 -6.80 -20.74
N MET A 158 -28.55 -7.07 -20.32
CA MET A 158 -28.28 -7.99 -19.22
C MET A 158 -28.69 -7.28 -17.92
N ASP A 159 -29.86 -7.64 -17.41
CA ASP A 159 -30.27 -7.35 -16.05
C ASP A 159 -29.36 -8.17 -15.11
N PHE A 160 -28.38 -7.50 -14.53
CA PHE A 160 -27.66 -8.02 -13.36
C PHE A 160 -28.48 -7.69 -12.11
N ASP A 161 -29.53 -8.49 -11.85
CA ASP A 161 -30.13 -8.59 -10.54
C ASP A 161 -29.17 -9.39 -9.65
N ASP A 162 -28.13 -8.74 -9.13
CA ASP A 162 -27.31 -9.24 -8.04
C ASP A 162 -28.04 -8.99 -6.70
N ASP A 163 -29.16 -9.66 -6.50
CA ASP A 163 -29.76 -9.86 -5.18
C ASP A 163 -28.87 -10.78 -4.36
N ILE A 164 -27.92 -10.19 -3.61
CA ILE A 164 -27.20 -10.89 -2.56
C ILE A 164 -28.14 -11.01 -1.37
N PRO A 165 -28.68 -12.20 -1.04
CA PRO A 165 -29.54 -12.36 0.13
C PRO A 165 -28.68 -12.22 1.38
N PHE A 166 -28.74 -11.10 2.05
CA PHE A 166 -28.27 -10.96 3.42
C PHE A 166 -29.18 -11.77 4.35
N LEU A 167 -28.79 -13.00 4.65
CA LEU A 167 -29.37 -13.79 5.73
C LEU A 167 -29.03 -13.10 7.05
N GLY A 168 -29.92 -12.24 7.50
CA GLY A 168 -29.90 -11.65 8.83
C GLY A 168 -30.09 -12.72 9.90
N HIS A 169 -29.01 -13.14 10.53
CA HIS A 169 -29.10 -13.89 11.79
C HIS A 169 -29.46 -12.89 12.88
N GLY A 170 -30.76 -12.82 13.19
CA GLY A 170 -31.28 -12.10 14.35
C GLY A 170 -30.82 -12.79 15.64
N TYR A 171 -29.77 -12.25 16.26
CA TYR A 171 -29.48 -12.57 17.66
C TYR A 171 -30.44 -11.79 18.56
N GLY A 172 -31.45 -12.48 19.05
CA GLY A 172 -32.32 -11.98 20.09
C GLY A 172 -31.53 -11.70 21.37
N ILE A 173 -31.44 -10.42 21.74
CA ILE A 173 -30.86 -10.00 23.02
C ILE A 173 -31.87 -10.28 24.09
N CYS A 174 -31.68 -11.35 24.85
CA CYS A 174 -32.42 -11.62 26.08
C CYS A 174 -31.96 -10.65 27.17
N ARG A 175 -32.72 -9.58 27.42
CA ARG A 175 -32.57 -8.72 28.60
C ARG A 175 -33.04 -9.47 29.83
N LYS A 176 -32.16 -10.00 30.65
CA LYS A 176 -32.46 -10.35 32.05
C LYS A 176 -32.28 -9.14 32.92
N ALA A 177 -33.37 -8.65 33.40
CA ALA A 177 -33.41 -7.68 34.49
C ALA A 177 -32.91 -8.35 35.78
N ILE A 178 -31.85 -7.80 36.39
CA ILE A 178 -31.45 -8.19 37.75
C ILE A 178 -31.96 -7.11 38.67
N TYR A 179 -32.96 -7.47 39.49
CA TYR A 179 -33.44 -6.69 40.63
C TYR A 179 -32.38 -6.75 41.74
N ALA A 180 -31.95 -5.59 42.21
CA ALA A 180 -31.23 -5.45 43.45
C ALA A 180 -32.18 -5.59 44.63
N ILE A 181 -31.79 -6.36 45.64
CA ILE A 181 -32.42 -6.38 46.96
C ILE A 181 -31.34 -6.14 47.99
N SER A 182 -31.56 -5.06 48.73
CA SER A 182 -31.05 -4.71 50.08
C SER A 182 -29.57 -4.79 50.34
#